data_961e39bc9724f3afee8f4fa1d0b2fce8
#
_entry.id   961e39bc9724f3afee8f4fa1d0b2fce8
#
_cell.length_a   1.000
_cell.length_b   1.000
_cell.length_c   1.000
_cell.angle_alpha   90.00
_cell.angle_beta   90.00
_cell.angle_gamma   90.00
#
_symmetry.space_group_name_H-M   'P 1'
#
loop_
_entity.id
_entity.type
_entity.pdbx_description
1 polymer ?
#
loop_
_entity_poly.entity_id
_entity_poly.type
_entity_poly.pdbx_seq_one_letter_code
_entity_poly.pdbx_strand_id
1 'polypeptide(L)'
;MAKSKNRNVPNFERVRKALLLQGEPDRVPLLELKIDRGVKDAFMGRPVDDLKTDVQFWQEAGYDFIRFRPEYDFQYAGSILHKAEYSLYGNGTEERKWAEEGKGVITNMEEFEKFPWPKSRDINYSKLEEVSKYLPDGMKLITSSTGIWESVWMLMGLEGFSYALIENPPLVENMFTKLGEIHLDIFKNAITFPSVGAMWYTDDIAYTEGFMVSPDILRKYVFPWVKKMGELCKEYDMPFLYHSDGDIREVL
;
A
#
# COMPACT_ATOMS: atom_id res chain seq x y z
N MET A 1 -28.74 -13.26 -18.79
CA MET A 1 -28.15 -12.00 -19.26
C MET A 1 -26.91 -12.34 -20.07
N ALA A 2 -26.80 -11.92 -21.34
CA ALA A 2 -25.65 -12.18 -22.17
C ALA A 2 -24.43 -11.44 -21.58
N LYS A 3 -23.40 -12.17 -21.14
CA LYS A 3 -22.12 -11.59 -20.75
C LYS A 3 -21.56 -10.87 -21.98
N SER A 4 -21.48 -9.55 -21.92
CA SER A 4 -20.84 -8.76 -22.98
C SER A 4 -19.39 -9.24 -23.11
N LYS A 5 -19.05 -9.85 -24.23
CA LYS A 5 -17.72 -10.42 -24.51
C LYS A 5 -16.56 -9.40 -24.44
N ASN A 6 -16.84 -8.12 -24.43
CA ASN A 6 -15.83 -7.05 -24.42
C ASN A 6 -15.45 -6.51 -23.04
N ARG A 7 -16.15 -6.88 -21.96
CA ARG A 7 -15.84 -6.35 -20.62
C ARG A 7 -14.62 -6.96 -19.97
N ASN A 8 -14.21 -8.14 -20.38
CA ASN A 8 -13.18 -8.95 -19.71
C ASN A 8 -11.82 -8.91 -20.40
N VAL A 9 -11.60 -7.99 -21.35
CA VAL A 9 -10.28 -7.77 -21.94
C VAL A 9 -9.60 -6.64 -21.17
N PRO A 10 -8.55 -6.94 -20.37
CA PRO A 10 -7.82 -5.91 -19.65
C PRO A 10 -7.13 -4.95 -20.60
N ASN A 11 -7.07 -3.69 -20.20
CA ASN A 11 -6.33 -2.66 -20.90
C ASN A 11 -5.86 -1.60 -19.91
N PHE A 12 -4.62 -1.69 -19.46
CA PHE A 12 -4.05 -0.77 -18.48
C PHE A 12 -3.98 0.68 -18.99
N GLU A 13 -3.92 0.90 -20.30
CA GLU A 13 -3.96 2.25 -20.86
C GLU A 13 -5.26 3.00 -20.50
N ARG A 14 -6.34 2.27 -20.24
CA ARG A 14 -7.59 2.84 -19.73
C ARG A 14 -7.40 3.46 -18.34
N VAL A 15 -6.68 2.75 -17.45
CA VAL A 15 -6.34 3.23 -16.11
C VAL A 15 -5.39 4.42 -16.21
N ARG A 16 -4.34 4.30 -17.01
CA ARG A 16 -3.35 5.37 -17.23
C ARG A 16 -4.01 6.64 -17.75
N LYS A 17 -4.89 6.51 -18.75
CA LYS A 17 -5.62 7.62 -19.35
C LYS A 17 -6.51 8.35 -18.34
N ALA A 18 -7.19 7.60 -17.46
CA ALA A 18 -8.02 8.17 -16.39
C ALA A 18 -7.18 8.88 -15.34
N LEU A 19 -6.10 8.25 -14.85
CA LEU A 19 -5.23 8.81 -13.81
C LEU A 19 -4.49 10.07 -14.27
N LEU A 20 -4.04 10.10 -15.51
CA LEU A 20 -3.27 11.22 -16.07
C LEU A 20 -4.13 12.27 -16.78
N LEU A 21 -5.47 12.15 -16.70
CA LEU A 21 -6.41 13.06 -17.35
C LEU A 21 -6.17 13.23 -18.86
N GLN A 22 -5.74 12.17 -19.54
CA GLN A 22 -5.43 12.15 -20.98
C GLN A 22 -6.67 11.92 -21.86
N GLY A 23 -7.83 12.32 -21.39
CA GLY A 23 -9.13 12.19 -22.01
C GLY A 23 -9.97 11.07 -21.38
N GLU A 24 -11.14 10.82 -21.97
CA GLU A 24 -12.09 9.84 -21.45
C GLU A 24 -11.72 8.42 -21.92
N PRO A 25 -11.58 7.45 -21.01
CA PRO A 25 -11.40 6.04 -21.39
C PRO A 25 -12.69 5.46 -21.99
N ASP A 26 -12.57 4.34 -22.71
CA ASP A 26 -13.71 3.62 -23.29
C ASP A 26 -14.72 3.08 -22.25
N ARG A 27 -14.30 2.93 -21.02
CA ARG A 27 -15.11 2.68 -19.82
C ARG A 27 -14.40 3.19 -18.58
N VAL A 28 -15.14 3.41 -17.50
CA VAL A 28 -14.55 3.73 -16.19
C VAL A 28 -13.71 2.54 -15.71
N PRO A 29 -12.40 2.71 -15.44
CA PRO A 29 -11.60 1.66 -14.85
C PRO A 29 -12.01 1.41 -13.40
N LEU A 30 -12.06 0.13 -13.02
CA LEU A 30 -12.31 -0.26 -11.63
C LEU A 30 -11.02 -0.15 -10.83
N LEU A 31 -11.11 0.34 -9.58
CA LEU A 31 -9.98 0.46 -8.68
C LEU A 31 -10.40 0.03 -7.28
N GLU A 32 -9.65 -0.92 -6.69
CA GLU A 32 -9.86 -1.44 -5.34
C GLU A 32 -8.54 -1.60 -4.60
N LEU A 33 -8.54 -1.24 -3.33
CA LEU A 33 -7.41 -1.49 -2.43
C LEU A 33 -7.28 -2.97 -2.08
N LYS A 34 -8.39 -3.60 -1.75
CA LYS A 34 -8.46 -4.99 -1.33
C LYS A 34 -9.86 -5.54 -1.60
N ILE A 35 -9.90 -6.79 -2.02
CA ILE A 35 -11.14 -7.59 -2.06
C ILE A 35 -10.89 -8.83 -1.21
N ASP A 36 -11.76 -9.07 -0.24
CA ASP A 36 -11.63 -10.20 0.65
C ASP A 36 -11.79 -11.53 -0.09
N ARG A 37 -11.07 -12.54 0.38
CA ARG A 37 -11.03 -13.87 -0.24
C ARG A 37 -12.42 -14.47 -0.37
N GLY A 38 -13.27 -14.38 0.66
CA GLY A 38 -14.63 -14.89 0.61
C GLY A 38 -15.48 -14.29 -0.51
N VAL A 39 -15.28 -13.01 -0.85
CA VAL A 39 -15.94 -12.37 -2.00
C VAL A 39 -15.42 -12.94 -3.32
N LYS A 40 -14.10 -13.13 -3.42
CA LYS A 40 -13.47 -13.72 -4.61
C LYS A 40 -13.95 -15.16 -4.84
N ASP A 41 -13.96 -15.97 -3.79
CA ASP A 41 -14.43 -17.36 -3.82
C ASP A 41 -15.90 -17.44 -4.26
N ALA A 42 -16.76 -16.60 -3.70
CA ALA A 42 -18.17 -16.52 -4.06
C ALA A 42 -18.39 -16.10 -5.53
N PHE A 43 -17.62 -15.13 -6.00
CA PHE A 43 -17.67 -14.66 -7.38
C PHE A 43 -17.22 -15.74 -8.37
N MET A 44 -16.13 -16.44 -8.04
CA MET A 44 -15.55 -17.50 -8.89
C MET A 44 -16.29 -18.83 -8.81
N GLY A 45 -17.10 -19.03 -7.77
CA GLY A 45 -17.76 -20.31 -7.47
C GLY A 45 -16.78 -21.43 -7.07
N ARG A 46 -15.55 -21.05 -6.68
CA ARG A 46 -14.46 -21.95 -6.24
C ARG A 46 -13.43 -21.18 -5.42
N PRO A 47 -12.58 -21.86 -4.63
CA PRO A 47 -11.51 -21.21 -3.89
C PRO A 47 -10.54 -20.45 -4.81
N VAL A 48 -10.13 -19.25 -4.34
CA VAL A 48 -9.07 -18.41 -4.94
C VAL A 48 -7.88 -18.47 -3.98
N ASP A 49 -7.06 -19.50 -4.11
CA ASP A 49 -6.03 -19.88 -3.14
C ASP A 49 -4.59 -19.85 -3.69
N ASP A 50 -4.45 -19.57 -4.99
CA ASP A 50 -3.16 -19.38 -5.64
C ASP A 50 -3.12 -18.11 -6.51
N LEU A 51 -1.91 -17.68 -6.91
CA LEU A 51 -1.71 -16.48 -7.70
C LEU A 51 -2.40 -16.54 -9.06
N LYS A 52 -2.47 -17.70 -9.69
CA LYS A 52 -3.11 -17.87 -11.00
C LYS A 52 -4.61 -17.66 -10.91
N THR A 53 -5.25 -18.28 -9.92
CA THR A 53 -6.69 -18.11 -9.69
C THR A 53 -7.04 -16.72 -9.23
N ASP A 54 -6.15 -16.05 -8.48
CA ASP A 54 -6.32 -14.64 -8.11
C ASP A 54 -6.27 -13.74 -9.35
N VAL A 55 -5.30 -13.91 -10.23
CA VAL A 55 -5.25 -13.19 -11.51
C VAL A 55 -6.52 -13.41 -12.35
N GLN A 56 -7.00 -14.65 -12.43
CA GLN A 56 -8.24 -14.96 -13.14
C GLN A 56 -9.46 -14.23 -12.55
N PHE A 57 -9.55 -14.17 -11.21
CA PHE A 57 -10.61 -13.41 -10.55
C PHE A 57 -10.60 -11.94 -11.00
N TRP A 58 -9.46 -11.25 -10.90
CA TRP A 58 -9.36 -9.85 -11.26
C TRP A 58 -9.72 -9.59 -12.72
N GLN A 59 -9.26 -10.48 -13.62
CA GLN A 59 -9.63 -10.41 -15.03
C GLN A 59 -11.13 -10.62 -15.25
N GLU A 60 -11.73 -11.67 -14.67
CA GLU A 60 -13.16 -11.97 -14.85
C GLU A 60 -14.06 -10.93 -14.20
N ALA A 61 -13.63 -10.33 -13.11
CA ALA A 61 -14.32 -9.22 -12.46
C ALA A 61 -14.21 -7.89 -13.27
N GLY A 62 -13.36 -7.84 -14.31
CA GLY A 62 -13.27 -6.73 -15.25
C GLY A 62 -12.26 -5.66 -14.88
N TYR A 63 -11.29 -5.98 -14.04
CA TYR A 63 -10.19 -5.08 -13.71
C TYR A 63 -9.11 -5.07 -14.79
N ASP A 64 -8.43 -3.94 -14.89
CA ASP A 64 -7.34 -3.70 -15.84
C ASP A 64 -5.97 -3.84 -15.18
N PHE A 65 -5.95 -4.05 -13.86
CA PHE A 65 -4.75 -4.23 -13.06
C PHE A 65 -5.03 -5.08 -11.82
N ILE A 66 -3.95 -5.52 -11.19
CA ILE A 66 -3.95 -6.13 -9.86
C ILE A 66 -3.08 -5.28 -8.95
N ARG A 67 -3.59 -4.94 -7.77
CA ARG A 67 -2.76 -4.35 -6.73
C ARG A 67 -1.87 -5.45 -6.13
N PHE A 68 -0.58 -5.18 -6.07
CA PHE A 68 0.39 -6.10 -5.51
C PHE A 68 1.40 -5.37 -4.62
N ARG A 69 1.72 -5.95 -3.48
CA ARG A 69 2.69 -5.41 -2.54
C ARG A 69 3.85 -6.37 -2.40
N PRO A 70 5.13 -5.90 -2.49
CA PRO A 70 6.28 -6.71 -2.12
C PRO A 70 6.17 -7.20 -0.68
N GLU A 71 6.73 -8.36 -0.39
CA GLU A 71 6.69 -8.91 0.96
C GLU A 71 7.73 -8.23 1.84
N TYR A 72 7.25 -7.47 2.79
CA TYR A 72 7.99 -6.97 3.94
C TYR A 72 7.00 -6.81 5.09
N ASP A 73 7.44 -7.15 6.29
CA ASP A 73 6.57 -7.13 7.47
C ASP A 73 7.36 -6.69 8.71
N PHE A 74 7.92 -5.48 8.64
CA PHE A 74 8.62 -4.90 9.77
C PHE A 74 7.73 -4.03 10.66
N GLN A 75 6.61 -3.53 10.16
CA GLN A 75 5.71 -2.62 10.88
C GLN A 75 5.20 -3.22 12.19
N TYR A 76 5.03 -4.54 12.21
CA TYR A 76 4.56 -5.25 13.39
C TYR A 76 5.69 -5.96 14.17
N ALA A 77 6.96 -5.77 13.77
CA ALA A 77 8.07 -6.44 14.41
C ALA A 77 8.17 -6.03 15.90
N GLY A 78 7.98 -6.99 16.78
CA GLY A 78 7.98 -6.76 18.23
C GLY A 78 6.69 -6.18 18.82
N SER A 79 5.71 -5.81 17.99
CA SER A 79 4.42 -5.28 18.47
C SER A 79 3.55 -6.38 19.09
N ILE A 80 2.74 -6.00 20.07
CA ILE A 80 1.65 -6.85 20.55
C ILE A 80 0.57 -6.86 19.47
N LEU A 81 0.36 -8.01 18.84
CA LEU A 81 -0.66 -8.16 17.82
C LEU A 81 -1.95 -8.71 18.41
N HIS A 82 -3.02 -7.98 18.21
CA HIS A 82 -4.36 -8.49 18.39
C HIS A 82 -4.82 -9.19 17.11
N LYS A 83 -5.60 -10.25 17.28
CA LYS A 83 -6.14 -11.03 16.18
C LYS A 83 -7.63 -11.18 16.35
N ALA A 84 -8.39 -11.01 15.29
CA ALA A 84 -9.79 -11.41 15.24
C ALA A 84 -10.04 -12.24 13.99
N GLU A 85 -10.81 -13.28 14.18
CA GLU A 85 -11.40 -14.02 13.07
C GLU A 85 -12.71 -13.36 12.67
N TYR A 86 -12.89 -13.10 11.40
CA TYR A 86 -14.16 -12.58 10.88
C TYR A 86 -14.57 -13.35 9.64
N SER A 87 -15.87 -13.47 9.44
CA SER A 87 -16.45 -14.04 8.22
C SER A 87 -17.47 -13.05 7.68
N LEU A 88 -17.21 -12.50 6.52
CA LEU A 88 -18.17 -11.60 5.85
C LEU A 88 -19.25 -12.37 5.08
N TYR A 89 -18.97 -13.60 4.62
CA TYR A 89 -19.84 -14.36 3.71
C TYR A 89 -19.96 -15.86 4.03
N GLY A 90 -19.81 -16.25 5.27
CA GLY A 90 -20.29 -17.55 5.79
C GLY A 90 -19.44 -18.80 5.54
N ASN A 91 -18.43 -18.79 4.68
CA ASN A 91 -17.68 -19.98 4.28
C ASN A 91 -16.16 -19.90 4.51
N GLY A 92 -15.68 -19.06 5.38
CA GLY A 92 -14.27 -18.96 5.74
C GLY A 92 -14.05 -17.90 6.80
N THR A 93 -13.08 -18.15 7.67
CA THR A 93 -12.58 -17.15 8.61
C THR A 93 -11.32 -16.53 8.04
N GLU A 94 -11.28 -15.20 7.93
CA GLU A 94 -10.04 -14.46 7.68
C GLU A 94 -9.52 -13.94 9.02
N GLU A 95 -8.21 -14.05 9.24
CA GLU A 95 -7.55 -13.48 10.41
C GLU A 95 -7.18 -12.02 10.11
N ARG A 96 -7.72 -11.09 10.89
CA ARG A 96 -7.28 -9.70 10.89
C ARG A 96 -6.31 -9.49 12.05
N LYS A 97 -5.16 -8.89 11.75
CA LYS A 97 -4.14 -8.53 12.74
C LYS A 97 -4.03 -7.01 12.80
N TRP A 98 -3.87 -6.49 14.01
CA TRP A 98 -3.54 -5.09 14.23
C TRP A 98 -2.66 -4.94 15.47
N ALA A 99 -1.79 -3.93 15.47
CA ALA A 99 -0.96 -3.62 16.62
C ALA A 99 -1.78 -2.93 17.71
N GLU A 100 -1.35 -3.08 18.97
CA GLU A 100 -1.91 -2.31 20.09
C GLU A 100 -1.50 -0.83 19.93
N GLU A 101 -2.46 0.04 19.67
CA GLU A 101 -2.24 1.44 19.28
C GLU A 101 -1.51 2.28 20.34
N GLY A 102 -1.63 1.91 21.61
CA GLY A 102 -1.06 2.67 22.72
C GLY A 102 0.40 2.35 23.06
N LYS A 103 0.97 1.24 22.54
CA LYS A 103 2.31 0.77 22.93
C LYS A 103 3.22 0.59 21.74
N GLY A 104 4.22 1.47 21.66
CA GLY A 104 5.30 1.33 20.70
C GLY A 104 6.40 0.36 21.18
N VAL A 105 7.16 -0.15 20.23
CA VAL A 105 8.36 -0.97 20.45
C VAL A 105 9.64 -0.14 20.34
N ILE A 106 9.54 1.08 19.85
CA ILE A 106 10.64 2.06 19.73
C ILE A 106 10.26 3.32 20.50
N THR A 107 10.82 3.48 21.70
CA THR A 107 10.55 4.60 22.60
C THR A 107 11.78 5.45 22.87
N ASN A 108 12.98 4.99 22.47
CA ASN A 108 14.25 5.66 22.67
C ASN A 108 15.25 5.29 21.56
N MET A 109 16.40 5.99 21.55
CA MET A 109 17.43 5.80 20.52
C MET A 109 18.08 4.42 20.58
N GLU A 110 18.22 3.82 21.75
CA GLU A 110 18.81 2.48 21.90
C GLU A 110 17.93 1.42 21.22
N GLU A 111 16.63 1.49 21.42
CA GLU A 111 15.65 0.60 20.74
C GLU A 111 15.63 0.84 19.24
N PHE A 112 15.69 2.10 18.80
CA PHE A 112 15.78 2.46 17.38
C PHE A 112 17.02 1.84 16.71
N GLU A 113 18.18 1.92 17.36
CA GLU A 113 19.45 1.38 16.83
C GLU A 113 19.45 -0.15 16.79
N LYS A 114 18.82 -0.80 17.78
CA LYS A 114 18.72 -2.27 17.87
C LYS A 114 17.60 -2.87 17.03
N PHE A 115 16.67 -2.04 16.55
CA PHE A 115 15.54 -2.53 15.77
C PHE A 115 16.03 -3.18 14.47
N PRO A 116 15.47 -4.34 14.08
CA PRO A 116 15.91 -5.09 12.90
C PRO A 116 15.37 -4.45 11.60
N TRP A 117 15.84 -3.24 11.30
CA TRP A 117 15.41 -2.52 10.09
C TRP A 117 15.68 -3.34 8.85
N PRO A 118 14.67 -3.54 7.97
CA PRO A 118 14.87 -4.24 6.71
C PRO A 118 15.81 -3.44 5.81
N LYS A 119 16.71 -4.15 5.14
CA LYS A 119 17.50 -3.58 4.05
C LYS A 119 16.76 -3.83 2.74
N SER A 120 17.01 -3.00 1.74
CA SER A 120 16.39 -3.14 0.42
C SER A 120 16.49 -4.56 -0.16
N ARG A 121 17.64 -5.25 0.08
CA ARG A 121 17.87 -6.65 -0.33
C ARG A 121 17.04 -7.69 0.42
N ASP A 122 16.48 -7.33 1.58
CA ASP A 122 15.71 -8.25 2.43
C ASP A 122 14.22 -8.26 2.03
N ILE A 123 13.83 -7.32 1.14
CA ILE A 123 12.48 -7.21 0.62
C ILE A 123 12.28 -8.23 -0.49
N ASN A 124 11.27 -9.05 -0.35
CA ASN A 124 11.02 -10.14 -1.28
C ASN A 124 10.12 -9.69 -2.44
N TYR A 125 10.71 -9.61 -3.63
CA TYR A 125 10.01 -9.30 -4.88
C TYR A 125 9.65 -10.55 -5.70
N SER A 126 10.00 -11.76 -5.25
CA SER A 126 9.81 -12.99 -6.04
C SER A 126 8.36 -13.25 -6.42
N LYS A 127 7.41 -12.94 -5.52
CA LYS A 127 5.98 -13.07 -5.82
C LYS A 127 5.52 -12.06 -6.88
N LEU A 128 6.13 -10.89 -6.96
CA LEU A 128 5.86 -9.92 -8.01
C LEU A 128 6.30 -10.46 -9.38
N GLU A 129 7.46 -11.12 -9.44
CA GLU A 129 7.90 -11.82 -10.63
C GLU A 129 6.99 -13.01 -10.98
N GLU A 130 6.56 -13.75 -9.96
CA GLU A 130 5.70 -14.92 -10.14
C GLU A 130 4.32 -14.53 -10.68
N VAL A 131 3.65 -13.55 -10.08
CA VAL A 131 2.32 -13.09 -10.52
C VAL A 131 2.38 -12.54 -11.94
N SER A 132 3.49 -11.91 -12.32
CA SER A 132 3.70 -11.36 -13.67
C SER A 132 3.59 -12.42 -14.77
N LYS A 133 3.87 -13.69 -14.46
CA LYS A 133 3.78 -14.80 -15.43
C LYS A 133 2.35 -15.20 -15.77
N TYR A 134 1.40 -14.82 -14.94
CA TYR A 134 -0.02 -15.13 -15.11
C TYR A 134 -0.85 -13.97 -15.64
N LEU A 135 -0.26 -12.76 -15.72
CA LEU A 135 -0.99 -11.59 -16.21
C LEU A 135 -1.39 -11.78 -17.67
N PRO A 136 -2.67 -11.61 -18.01
CA PRO A 136 -3.09 -11.57 -19.40
C PRO A 136 -2.57 -10.31 -20.11
N ASP A 137 -2.52 -10.37 -21.43
CA ASP A 137 -2.16 -9.23 -22.26
C ASP A 137 -3.01 -8.00 -21.89
N GLY A 138 -2.35 -6.85 -21.78
CA GLY A 138 -2.99 -5.59 -21.42
C GLY A 138 -3.21 -5.36 -19.93
N MET A 139 -3.02 -6.36 -19.07
CA MET A 139 -3.09 -6.20 -17.62
C MET A 139 -1.73 -5.85 -17.02
N LYS A 140 -1.73 -4.98 -16.01
CA LYS A 140 -0.51 -4.60 -15.29
C LYS A 140 -0.67 -4.80 -13.78
N LEU A 141 0.41 -4.64 -13.05
CA LEU A 141 0.41 -4.51 -11.60
C LEU A 141 0.40 -3.04 -11.21
N ILE A 142 -0.32 -2.72 -10.15
CA ILE A 142 -0.11 -1.50 -9.39
C ILE A 142 0.57 -1.90 -8.09
N THR A 143 1.84 -1.53 -7.95
CA THR A 143 2.62 -1.88 -6.77
C THR A 143 2.40 -0.86 -5.67
N SER A 144 2.05 -1.34 -4.49
CA SER A 144 1.78 -0.48 -3.34
C SER A 144 2.82 -0.66 -2.23
N SER A 145 3.07 0.43 -1.50
CA SER A 145 3.70 0.38 -0.19
C SER A 145 2.72 0.83 0.89
N THR A 146 3.05 0.55 2.15
CA THR A 146 2.39 1.17 3.30
C THR A 146 2.91 2.58 3.54
N GLY A 147 2.31 3.30 4.49
CA GLY A 147 2.66 4.67 4.80
C GLY A 147 3.87 4.84 5.72
N ILE A 148 4.54 5.95 5.57
CA ILE A 148 5.62 6.36 6.47
C ILE A 148 5.02 6.77 7.82
N TRP A 149 3.94 7.56 7.81
CA TRP A 149 3.25 7.97 9.02
C TRP A 149 2.68 6.77 9.78
N GLU A 150 1.94 5.89 9.09
CA GLU A 150 1.42 4.66 9.69
C GLU A 150 2.52 3.82 10.32
N SER A 151 3.66 3.65 9.65
CA SER A 151 4.80 2.90 10.16
C SER A 151 5.41 3.55 11.40
N VAL A 152 5.48 4.88 11.45
CA VAL A 152 6.02 5.61 12.62
C VAL A 152 5.12 5.39 13.85
N TRP A 153 3.83 5.65 13.74
CA TRP A 153 2.97 5.52 14.91
C TRP A 153 2.73 4.07 15.33
N MET A 154 2.77 3.12 14.39
CA MET A 154 2.71 1.68 14.73
C MET A 154 3.94 1.23 15.53
N LEU A 155 5.13 1.75 15.19
CA LEU A 155 6.37 1.37 15.89
C LEU A 155 6.59 2.14 17.19
N MET A 156 6.15 3.38 17.27
CA MET A 156 6.33 4.22 18.46
C MET A 156 5.14 4.19 19.42
N GLY A 157 3.96 3.75 18.96
CA GLY A 157 2.67 4.03 19.59
C GLY A 157 2.30 5.51 19.42
N LEU A 158 1.02 5.82 19.27
CA LEU A 158 0.59 7.21 19.05
C LEU A 158 0.89 8.11 20.25
N GLU A 159 0.73 7.59 21.46
CA GLU A 159 1.07 8.30 22.70
C GLU A 159 2.60 8.51 22.81
N GLY A 160 3.40 7.47 22.59
CA GLY A 160 4.86 7.53 22.63
C GLY A 160 5.42 8.50 21.59
N PHE A 161 4.86 8.50 20.38
CA PHE A 161 5.20 9.47 19.34
C PHE A 161 4.88 10.91 19.79
N SER A 162 3.71 11.13 20.40
CA SER A 162 3.27 12.47 20.85
C SER A 162 4.21 13.04 21.92
N TYR A 163 4.65 12.23 22.86
CA TYR A 163 5.66 12.66 23.84
C TYR A 163 7.02 12.89 23.19
N ALA A 164 7.45 12.00 22.30
CA ALA A 164 8.76 12.11 21.64
C ALA A 164 8.90 13.37 20.77
N LEU A 165 7.81 13.91 20.23
CA LEU A 165 7.82 15.18 19.51
C LEU A 165 8.38 16.34 20.35
N ILE A 166 8.18 16.30 21.67
CA ILE A 166 8.60 17.35 22.61
C ILE A 166 9.89 16.95 23.32
N GLU A 167 9.95 15.71 23.81
CA GLU A 167 11.01 15.26 24.73
C GLU A 167 12.23 14.69 24.00
N ASN A 168 12.02 14.12 22.80
CA ASN A 168 13.09 13.47 22.00
C ASN A 168 12.90 13.71 20.48
N PRO A 169 12.91 14.97 20.00
CA PRO A 169 12.78 15.27 18.59
C PRO A 169 13.77 14.53 17.68
N PRO A 170 15.04 14.26 18.11
CA PRO A 170 15.97 13.48 17.29
C PRO A 170 15.50 12.06 17.00
N LEU A 171 14.83 11.40 17.94
CA LEU A 171 14.26 10.07 17.71
C LEU A 171 13.18 10.14 16.61
N VAL A 172 12.27 11.12 16.68
CA VAL A 172 11.22 11.33 15.70
C VAL A 172 11.83 11.53 14.30
N GLU A 173 12.83 12.40 14.19
CA GLU A 173 13.52 12.69 12.92
C GLU A 173 14.18 11.43 12.33
N ASN A 174 14.84 10.62 13.18
CA ASN A 174 15.47 9.38 12.77
C ASN A 174 14.42 8.35 12.31
N MET A 175 13.27 8.23 12.99
CA MET A 175 12.18 7.36 12.60
C MET A 175 11.65 7.69 11.20
N PHE A 176 11.30 8.95 10.95
CA PHE A 176 10.80 9.38 9.63
C PHE A 176 11.86 9.24 8.54
N THR A 177 13.11 9.53 8.85
CA THR A 177 14.21 9.37 7.88
C THR A 177 14.41 7.91 7.51
N LYS A 178 14.50 7.03 8.51
CA LYS A 178 14.68 5.59 8.28
C LYS A 178 13.55 4.99 7.45
N LEU A 179 12.31 5.29 7.82
CA LEU A 179 11.15 4.76 7.12
C LEU A 179 11.02 5.36 5.72
N GLY A 180 11.31 6.65 5.57
CA GLY A 180 11.35 7.31 4.26
C GLY A 180 12.35 6.67 3.31
N GLU A 181 13.55 6.36 3.78
CA GLU A 181 14.58 5.65 3.00
C GLU A 181 14.10 4.26 2.57
N ILE A 182 13.51 3.49 3.50
CA ILE A 182 13.01 2.14 3.21
C ILE A 182 11.90 2.19 2.16
N HIS A 183 10.91 3.05 2.31
CA HIS A 183 9.81 3.17 1.35
C HIS A 183 10.27 3.67 -0.02
N LEU A 184 11.20 4.63 -0.05
CA LEU A 184 11.80 5.09 -1.31
C LEU A 184 12.57 3.96 -2.01
N ASP A 185 13.29 3.13 -1.28
CA ASP A 185 14.00 1.98 -1.82
C ASP A 185 13.05 0.91 -2.37
N ILE A 186 11.90 0.68 -1.70
CA ILE A 186 10.83 -0.17 -2.25
C ILE A 186 10.37 0.35 -3.60
N PHE A 187 10.12 1.65 -3.70
CA PHE A 187 9.70 2.28 -4.96
C PHE A 187 10.74 2.13 -6.05
N LYS A 188 12.02 2.44 -5.76
CA LYS A 188 13.14 2.31 -6.71
C LYS A 188 13.28 0.91 -7.29
N ASN A 189 13.05 -0.11 -6.48
CA ASN A 189 13.15 -1.49 -6.95
C ASN A 189 11.88 -1.91 -7.71
N ALA A 190 10.70 -1.66 -7.14
CA ALA A 190 9.45 -2.11 -7.73
C ALA A 190 9.16 -1.47 -9.10
N ILE A 191 9.53 -0.20 -9.28
CA ILE A 191 9.28 0.55 -10.53
C ILE A 191 10.03 -0.02 -11.74
N THR A 192 11.10 -0.80 -11.51
CA THR A 192 11.91 -1.40 -12.59
C THR A 192 11.28 -2.64 -13.21
N PHE A 193 10.23 -3.20 -12.60
CA PHE A 193 9.57 -4.39 -13.14
C PHE A 193 8.67 -4.04 -14.32
N PRO A 194 8.85 -4.66 -15.51
CA PRO A 194 8.07 -4.33 -16.72
C PRO A 194 6.57 -4.57 -16.57
N SER A 195 6.16 -5.44 -15.63
CA SER A 195 4.77 -5.73 -15.32
C SER A 195 4.10 -4.63 -14.48
N VAL A 196 4.86 -3.76 -13.82
CA VAL A 196 4.35 -2.65 -13.02
C VAL A 196 3.93 -1.51 -13.94
N GLY A 197 2.71 -1.03 -13.79
CA GLY A 197 2.14 0.06 -14.59
C GLY A 197 1.88 1.34 -13.81
N ALA A 198 1.81 1.26 -12.48
CA ALA A 198 1.68 2.42 -11.59
C ALA A 198 2.22 2.08 -10.19
N MET A 199 2.57 3.13 -9.45
CA MET A 199 2.98 3.03 -8.05
C MET A 199 1.89 3.64 -7.16
N TRP A 200 1.65 3.00 -6.01
CA TRP A 200 0.60 3.42 -5.09
C TRP A 200 1.14 3.51 -3.65
N TYR A 201 1.22 4.71 -3.15
CA TYR A 201 1.56 4.99 -1.76
C TYR A 201 0.28 5.10 -0.93
N THR A 202 0.17 4.35 0.17
CA THR A 202 -0.98 4.39 1.06
C THR A 202 -0.53 4.78 2.45
N ASP A 203 -1.09 5.86 3.00
CA ASP A 203 -0.73 6.39 4.31
C ASP A 203 -1.92 7.16 4.90
N ASP A 204 -2.60 6.57 5.86
CA ASP A 204 -3.78 7.19 6.47
C ASP A 204 -3.34 8.27 7.47
N ILE A 205 -3.30 9.51 6.97
CA ILE A 205 -2.84 10.70 7.73
C ILE A 205 -3.98 11.48 8.36
N ALA A 206 -5.22 11.13 8.04
CA ALA A 206 -6.42 11.83 8.50
C ALA A 206 -7.56 10.86 8.81
N TYR A 207 -8.52 11.35 9.55
CA TYR A 207 -9.81 10.73 9.80
C TYR A 207 -10.93 11.68 9.36
N THR A 208 -12.19 11.33 9.59
CA THR A 208 -13.33 12.07 9.03
C THR A 208 -13.31 13.57 9.35
N GLU A 209 -12.85 13.97 10.53
CA GLU A 209 -12.93 15.36 11.01
C GLU A 209 -11.59 16.12 10.98
N GLY A 210 -10.49 15.47 10.57
CA GLY A 210 -9.19 16.15 10.51
C GLY A 210 -7.99 15.20 10.46
N PHE A 211 -6.83 15.79 10.58
CA PHE A 211 -5.56 15.07 10.56
C PHE A 211 -5.29 14.35 11.89
N MET A 212 -4.59 13.24 11.84
CA MET A 212 -4.14 12.51 13.03
C MET A 212 -3.05 13.28 13.80
N VAL A 213 -2.30 14.12 13.09
CA VAL A 213 -1.27 15.03 13.63
C VAL A 213 -1.33 16.36 12.92
N SER A 214 -0.64 17.39 13.47
CA SER A 214 -0.56 18.68 12.80
C SER A 214 -0.08 18.56 11.36
N PRO A 215 -0.71 19.23 10.40
CA PRO A 215 -0.25 19.30 9.02
C PRO A 215 1.22 19.72 8.88
N ASP A 216 1.75 20.53 9.80
CA ASP A 216 3.15 20.94 9.79
C ASP A 216 4.12 19.79 10.06
N ILE A 217 3.72 18.81 10.88
CA ILE A 217 4.49 17.57 11.09
C ILE A 217 4.54 16.77 9.81
N LEU A 218 3.41 16.62 9.12
CA LEU A 218 3.33 15.92 7.83
C LEU A 218 4.17 16.63 6.77
N ARG A 219 4.07 17.95 6.68
CA ARG A 219 4.89 18.76 5.75
C ARG A 219 6.38 18.67 6.03
N LYS A 220 6.76 18.57 7.30
CA LYS A 220 8.16 18.47 7.70
C LYS A 220 8.75 17.09 7.46
N TYR A 221 8.03 16.04 7.81
CA TYR A 221 8.61 14.70 7.93
C TYR A 221 8.13 13.68 6.89
N VAL A 222 6.89 13.80 6.39
CA VAL A 222 6.28 12.81 5.46
C VAL A 222 6.38 13.28 4.01
N PHE A 223 5.85 14.45 3.70
CA PHE A 223 5.73 14.90 2.31
C PHE A 223 7.04 15.10 1.55
N PRO A 224 8.20 15.41 2.17
CA PRO A 224 9.46 15.38 1.44
C PRO A 224 9.80 14.02 0.83
N TRP A 225 9.40 12.92 1.48
CA TRP A 225 9.58 11.57 0.96
C TRP A 225 8.56 11.23 -0.12
N VAL A 226 7.30 11.57 0.10
CA VAL A 226 6.22 11.41 -0.90
C VAL A 226 6.59 12.15 -2.19
N LYS A 227 7.12 13.36 -2.07
CA LYS A 227 7.62 14.13 -3.22
C LYS A 227 8.73 13.39 -3.97
N LYS A 228 9.73 12.84 -3.28
CA LYS A 228 10.80 12.05 -3.90
C LYS A 228 10.26 10.82 -4.64
N MET A 229 9.25 10.15 -4.07
CA MET A 229 8.59 9.01 -4.74
C MET A 229 7.84 9.45 -6.00
N GLY A 230 7.13 10.58 -5.92
CA GLY A 230 6.45 11.16 -7.07
C GLY A 230 7.41 11.61 -8.18
N GLU A 231 8.55 12.23 -7.81
CA GLU A 231 9.59 12.60 -8.76
C GLU A 231 10.19 11.37 -9.44
N LEU A 232 10.48 10.31 -8.69
CA LEU A 232 10.92 9.03 -9.25
C LEU A 232 9.90 8.46 -10.25
N CYS A 233 8.61 8.46 -9.89
CA CYS A 233 7.56 7.98 -10.80
C CYS A 233 7.50 8.83 -12.07
N LYS A 234 7.69 10.13 -11.98
CA LYS A 234 7.74 11.03 -13.12
C LYS A 234 8.92 10.73 -14.06
N GLU A 235 10.11 10.39 -13.51
CA GLU A 235 11.28 10.00 -14.31
C GLU A 235 11.02 8.74 -15.15
N TYR A 236 10.18 7.83 -14.65
CA TYR A 236 9.78 6.60 -15.33
C TYR A 236 8.50 6.74 -16.16
N ASP A 237 7.95 7.95 -16.30
CA ASP A 237 6.63 8.19 -16.94
C ASP A 237 5.53 7.28 -16.39
N MET A 238 5.53 7.05 -15.07
CA MET A 238 4.65 6.13 -14.37
C MET A 238 3.65 6.88 -13.49
N PRO A 239 2.34 6.57 -13.55
CA PRO A 239 1.36 7.15 -12.65
C PRO A 239 1.71 6.88 -11.19
N PHE A 240 1.56 7.91 -10.35
CA PHE A 240 1.72 7.84 -8.90
C PHE A 240 0.37 8.11 -8.24
N LEU A 241 -0.10 7.16 -7.44
CA LEU A 241 -1.33 7.26 -6.67
C LEU A 241 -0.98 7.49 -5.20
N TYR A 242 -1.69 8.42 -4.59
CA TYR A 242 -1.67 8.64 -3.14
C TYR A 242 -3.04 8.28 -2.56
N HIS A 243 -3.07 7.49 -1.50
CA HIS A 243 -4.27 7.18 -0.75
C HIS A 243 -4.11 7.60 0.69
N SER A 244 -5.14 8.19 1.23
CA SER A 244 -5.35 8.37 2.66
C SER A 244 -6.86 8.37 2.92
N ASP A 245 -7.26 7.84 4.04
CA ASP A 245 -8.59 8.08 4.57
C ASP A 245 -8.72 9.54 5.06
N GLY A 246 -9.95 10.00 5.23
CA GLY A 246 -10.28 11.30 5.81
C GLY A 246 -10.15 12.49 4.86
N ASP A 247 -10.26 13.69 5.44
CA ASP A 247 -10.18 14.95 4.70
C ASP A 247 -8.74 15.49 4.69
N ILE A 248 -8.07 15.33 3.55
CA ILE A 248 -6.67 15.74 3.35
C ILE A 248 -6.53 16.99 2.48
N ARG A 249 -7.61 17.71 2.14
CA ARG A 249 -7.61 18.85 1.20
C ARG A 249 -6.66 19.97 1.60
N GLU A 250 -6.39 20.15 2.89
CA GLU A 250 -5.47 21.20 3.37
C GLU A 250 -4.01 20.96 2.95
N VAL A 251 -3.64 19.71 2.64
CA VAL A 251 -2.24 19.34 2.34
C VAL A 251 -2.02 18.88 0.89
N LEU A 252 -3.06 18.89 0.08
CA LEU A 252 -3.01 18.57 -1.36
C LEU A 252 -2.42 19.70 -2.20
#